data_e5006d115d183af37472df624685c059
#
_entry.id   e5006d115d183af37472df624685c059
#
_cell.length_a   1.000
_cell.length_b   1.000
_cell.length_c   1.000
_cell.angle_alpha   90.00
_cell.angle_beta   90.00
_cell.angle_gamma   90.00
#
_symmetry.space_group_name_H-M   'P 1'
#
loop_
_entity.id
_entity.type
_entity.pdbx_description
1 polymer ?
#
loop_
_entity_poly.entity_id
_entity_poly.type
_entity_poly.pdbx_seq_one_letter_code
_entity_poly.pdbx_strand_id
1 'polypeptide(L)'
;MNNFLPGLYIVSTPIGNLEDITLRALNVLKNSDQILCEDTRRSLKLLNYYDIKKKLISNHKFNEKKILGSIIKLIKSGKMISIISDAGTPTLSDPGLILVRACIKEKIKIFPIPGVSAITTAMSVSGYDEKYFFYGFLPKKEKEIESKIKELKDFNFNIVFFIPAVRINFYLNCFKKVFFGRKIFIGREMTKIHETFYRENLDDFRGFKDSLKGELTVVLSGKKAKNSKEN
;
A
#
# COMPACT_ATOMS: atom_id res chain seq x y z
N MET A 1 -18.76 17.40 -20.11
CA MET A 1 -17.36 17.67 -19.76
C MET A 1 -17.24 17.65 -18.25
N ASN A 2 -16.36 16.80 -17.68
CA ASN A 2 -16.16 16.82 -16.23
C ASN A 2 -15.37 18.08 -15.87
N ASN A 3 -16.03 19.09 -15.30
CA ASN A 3 -15.34 20.25 -14.76
C ASN A 3 -14.58 19.81 -13.48
N PHE A 4 -13.28 19.60 -13.60
CA PHE A 4 -12.43 19.33 -12.45
C PHE A 4 -12.27 20.61 -11.62
N LEU A 5 -12.47 20.48 -10.32
CA LEU A 5 -12.31 21.60 -9.37
C LEU A 5 -10.88 21.69 -8.86
N PRO A 6 -10.40 22.89 -8.50
CA PRO A 6 -9.14 23.04 -7.79
C PRO A 6 -9.13 22.24 -6.50
N GLY A 7 -8.01 21.58 -6.21
CA GLY A 7 -7.89 20.74 -5.01
C GLY A 7 -6.79 19.69 -5.11
N LEU A 8 -6.73 18.83 -4.09
CA LEU A 8 -5.83 17.69 -4.02
C LEU A 8 -6.57 16.41 -4.44
N TYR A 9 -6.03 15.68 -5.40
CA TYR A 9 -6.57 14.40 -5.89
C TYR A 9 -5.65 13.27 -5.47
N ILE A 10 -6.16 12.35 -4.65
CA ILE A 10 -5.42 11.15 -4.21
C ILE A 10 -5.73 10.05 -5.22
N VAL A 11 -4.76 9.72 -6.07
CA VAL A 11 -4.99 8.84 -7.22
C VAL A 11 -4.28 7.52 -7.02
N SER A 12 -5.04 6.43 -6.93
CA SER A 12 -4.48 5.07 -6.88
C SER A 12 -3.91 4.67 -8.23
N THR A 13 -2.76 3.99 -8.22
CA THR A 13 -2.03 3.51 -9.40
C THR A 13 -1.91 1.98 -9.36
N PRO A 14 -1.60 1.31 -10.47
CA PRO A 14 -1.40 -0.14 -10.51
C PRO A 14 -0.34 -0.63 -9.52
N ILE A 15 -0.51 -1.86 -9.02
CA ILE A 15 0.49 -2.53 -8.17
C ILE A 15 1.40 -3.48 -8.95
N GLY A 16 1.10 -3.70 -10.23
CA GLY A 16 1.89 -4.59 -11.10
C GLY A 16 1.43 -4.57 -12.54
N ASN A 17 0.15 -4.80 -12.78
CA ASN A 17 -0.43 -4.77 -14.11
C ASN A 17 -0.94 -3.36 -14.44
N LEU A 18 -0.44 -2.77 -15.52
CA LEU A 18 -0.84 -1.42 -15.94
C LEU A 18 -2.34 -1.32 -16.22
N GLU A 19 -2.98 -2.37 -16.71
CA GLU A 19 -4.42 -2.39 -17.01
C GLU A 19 -5.32 -2.25 -15.77
N ASP A 20 -4.77 -2.42 -14.57
CA ASP A 20 -5.52 -2.22 -13.32
C ASP A 20 -5.79 -0.73 -12.99
N ILE A 21 -5.31 0.21 -13.77
CA ILE A 21 -5.63 1.63 -13.59
C ILE A 21 -7.09 1.91 -13.98
N THR A 22 -7.78 2.73 -13.21
CA THR A 22 -9.15 3.08 -13.55
C THR A 22 -9.21 4.17 -14.64
N LEU A 23 -10.24 4.13 -15.48
CA LEU A 23 -10.51 5.18 -16.49
C LEU A 23 -10.61 6.56 -15.82
N ARG A 24 -11.17 6.64 -14.61
CA ARG A 24 -11.27 7.87 -13.85
C ARG A 24 -9.91 8.37 -13.39
N ALA A 25 -9.00 7.47 -12.98
CA ALA A 25 -7.62 7.84 -12.64
C ALA A 25 -6.89 8.44 -13.85
N LEU A 26 -6.98 7.79 -15.01
CA LEU A 26 -6.39 8.32 -16.26
C LEU A 26 -6.93 9.70 -16.61
N ASN A 27 -8.26 9.88 -16.53
CA ASN A 27 -8.88 11.17 -16.82
C ASN A 27 -8.42 12.27 -15.85
N VAL A 28 -8.32 11.97 -14.56
CA VAL A 28 -7.83 12.90 -13.54
C VAL A 28 -6.37 13.26 -13.80
N LEU A 29 -5.50 12.28 -14.05
CA LEU A 29 -4.08 12.54 -14.33
C LEU A 29 -3.87 13.37 -15.60
N LYS A 30 -4.65 13.13 -16.66
CA LYS A 30 -4.64 13.91 -17.90
C LYS A 30 -5.05 15.38 -17.70
N ASN A 31 -5.88 15.67 -16.71
CA ASN A 31 -6.37 17.03 -16.45
C ASN A 31 -5.65 17.72 -15.28
N SER A 32 -4.77 17.05 -14.56
CA SER A 32 -3.99 17.64 -13.48
C SER A 32 -3.03 18.73 -14.00
N ASP A 33 -2.90 19.83 -13.27
CA ASP A 33 -1.86 20.85 -13.57
C ASP A 33 -0.46 20.31 -13.27
N GLN A 34 -0.32 19.58 -12.17
CA GLN A 34 0.93 18.93 -11.75
C GLN A 34 0.62 17.63 -11.00
N ILE A 35 1.57 16.71 -11.02
CA ILE A 35 1.44 15.41 -10.35
C ILE A 35 2.59 15.26 -9.35
N LEU A 36 2.25 15.05 -8.08
CA LEU A 36 3.19 14.67 -7.03
C LEU A 36 3.41 13.15 -7.09
N CYS A 37 4.65 12.71 -6.97
CA CYS A 37 5.00 11.29 -7.01
C CYS A 37 6.25 10.99 -6.17
N GLU A 38 6.38 9.77 -5.68
CA GLU A 38 7.52 9.39 -4.84
C GLU A 38 8.81 9.30 -5.67
N ASP A 39 8.84 8.44 -6.69
CA ASP A 39 9.93 8.35 -7.67
C ASP A 39 9.45 8.79 -9.06
N THR A 40 9.97 9.94 -9.52
CA THR A 40 9.61 10.50 -10.83
C THR A 40 9.93 9.57 -12.01
N ARG A 41 10.96 8.72 -11.89
CA ARG A 41 11.37 7.77 -12.94
C ARG A 41 10.34 6.65 -13.09
N ARG A 42 9.81 6.13 -11.98
CA ARG A 42 8.74 5.11 -12.00
C ARG A 42 7.44 5.70 -12.51
N SER A 43 7.07 6.85 -12.00
CA SER A 43 5.86 7.56 -12.41
C SER A 43 5.89 7.94 -13.89
N LEU A 44 7.03 8.35 -14.44
CA LEU A 44 7.19 8.63 -15.87
C LEU A 44 6.91 7.40 -16.74
N LYS A 45 7.31 6.18 -16.31
CA LYS A 45 7.00 4.95 -17.06
C LYS A 45 5.49 4.72 -17.16
N LEU A 46 4.78 4.87 -16.05
CA LEU A 46 3.31 4.76 -16.01
C LEU A 46 2.65 5.82 -16.91
N LEU A 47 3.03 7.08 -16.73
CA LEU A 47 2.41 8.20 -17.44
C LEU A 47 2.69 8.16 -18.94
N ASN A 48 3.91 7.79 -19.35
CA ASN A 48 4.27 7.63 -20.75
C ASN A 48 3.49 6.50 -21.43
N TYR A 49 3.25 5.39 -20.72
CA TYR A 49 2.45 4.29 -21.25
C TYR A 49 1.03 4.73 -21.64
N TYR A 50 0.46 5.71 -20.92
CA TYR A 50 -0.87 6.28 -21.19
C TYR A 50 -0.85 7.61 -21.92
N ASP A 51 0.31 8.00 -22.49
CA ASP A 51 0.53 9.27 -23.18
C ASP A 51 0.10 10.50 -22.34
N ILE A 52 0.47 10.50 -21.05
CA ILE A 52 0.18 11.59 -20.12
C ILE A 52 1.46 12.39 -19.89
N LYS A 53 1.50 13.60 -20.47
CA LYS A 53 2.64 14.54 -20.38
C LYS A 53 2.32 15.63 -19.37
N LYS A 54 2.76 15.46 -18.12
CA LYS A 54 2.51 16.40 -17.01
C LYS A 54 3.79 16.69 -16.25
N LYS A 55 3.85 17.89 -15.66
CA LYS A 55 4.94 18.25 -14.76
C LYS A 55 4.88 17.40 -13.50
N LEU A 56 5.96 16.67 -13.21
CA LEU A 56 6.12 15.89 -12.00
C LEU A 56 6.85 16.68 -10.93
N ILE A 57 6.40 16.53 -9.70
CA ILE A 57 7.07 17.04 -8.50
C ILE A 57 7.36 15.85 -7.61
N SER A 58 8.63 15.65 -7.26
CA SER A 58 9.02 14.62 -6.30
C SER A 58 8.45 14.94 -4.91
N ASN A 59 7.75 13.97 -4.30
CA ASN A 59 7.16 14.05 -2.97
C ASN A 59 7.43 12.73 -2.23
N HIS A 60 8.52 12.68 -1.51
CA HIS A 60 8.95 11.52 -0.74
C HIS A 60 9.14 11.87 0.73
N LYS A 61 9.29 10.88 1.59
CA LYS A 61 9.39 11.02 3.05
C LYS A 61 10.39 12.10 3.53
N PHE A 62 11.46 12.35 2.77
CA PHE A 62 12.52 13.30 3.18
C PHE A 62 12.29 14.73 2.69
N ASN A 63 11.40 14.98 1.72
CA ASN A 63 11.19 16.31 1.16
C ASN A 63 9.76 16.83 1.32
N GLU A 64 8.77 15.99 1.65
CA GLU A 64 7.36 16.39 1.71
C GLU A 64 7.10 17.62 2.60
N LYS A 65 7.81 17.75 3.73
CA LYS A 65 7.72 18.94 4.59
C LYS A 65 8.24 20.21 3.91
N LYS A 66 9.34 20.08 3.14
CA LYS A 66 9.97 21.22 2.44
C LYS A 66 9.10 21.79 1.35
N ILE A 67 8.43 20.91 0.59
CA ILE A 67 7.60 21.33 -0.57
C ILE A 67 6.17 21.71 -0.17
N LEU A 68 5.73 21.35 1.05
CA LEU A 68 4.34 21.50 1.50
C LEU A 68 3.76 22.88 1.23
N GLY A 69 4.46 23.94 1.67
CA GLY A 69 3.98 25.33 1.53
C GLY A 69 3.79 25.76 0.06
N SER A 70 4.66 25.31 -0.83
CA SER A 70 4.56 25.61 -2.27
C SER A 70 3.36 24.88 -2.90
N ILE A 71 3.11 23.64 -2.52
CA ILE A 71 1.96 22.87 -3.03
C ILE A 71 0.64 23.46 -2.55
N ILE A 72 0.54 23.83 -1.27
CA ILE A 72 -0.66 24.51 -0.76
C ILE A 72 -0.92 25.83 -1.49
N LYS A 73 0.11 26.63 -1.77
CA LYS A 73 -0.01 27.87 -2.56
C LYS A 73 -0.54 27.59 -3.97
N LEU A 74 -0.01 26.56 -4.65
CA LEU A 74 -0.48 26.17 -5.98
C LEU A 74 -1.97 25.79 -5.97
N ILE A 75 -2.42 24.99 -5.01
CA ILE A 75 -3.83 24.61 -4.94
C ILE A 75 -4.72 25.82 -4.66
N LYS A 76 -4.29 26.71 -3.74
CA LYS A 76 -5.02 27.94 -3.44
C LYS A 76 -5.07 28.94 -4.62
N SER A 77 -4.11 28.88 -5.54
CA SER A 77 -4.16 29.66 -6.80
C SER A 77 -5.06 29.04 -7.88
N GLY A 78 -5.89 28.06 -7.52
CA GLY A 78 -6.86 27.45 -8.43
C GLY A 78 -6.33 26.22 -9.18
N LYS A 79 -5.18 25.65 -8.79
CA LYS A 79 -4.59 24.50 -9.47
C LYS A 79 -5.16 23.18 -8.99
N MET A 80 -5.25 22.23 -9.92
CA MET A 80 -5.59 20.83 -9.70
C MET A 80 -4.29 20.01 -9.52
N ILE A 81 -4.04 19.53 -8.33
CA ILE A 81 -2.83 18.76 -8.00
C ILE A 81 -3.21 17.33 -7.69
N SER A 82 -2.63 16.39 -8.42
CA SER A 82 -2.75 14.97 -8.10
C SER A 82 -1.54 14.46 -7.33
N ILE A 83 -1.76 13.49 -6.45
CA ILE A 83 -0.70 12.71 -5.82
C ILE A 83 -0.87 11.24 -6.17
N ILE A 84 0.22 10.61 -6.58
CA ILE A 84 0.35 9.17 -6.84
C ILE A 84 1.49 8.60 -6.02
N SER A 85 1.41 7.32 -5.68
CA SER A 85 2.52 6.52 -5.14
C SER A 85 3.19 5.71 -6.25
N ASP A 86 4.28 5.05 -5.93
CA ASP A 86 4.97 4.15 -6.86
C ASP A 86 4.10 2.94 -7.24
N ALA A 87 3.19 2.52 -6.33
CA ALA A 87 2.24 1.44 -6.56
C ALA A 87 1.06 1.54 -5.57
N GLY A 88 -0.16 1.32 -6.03
CA GLY A 88 -1.35 1.25 -5.18
C GLY A 88 -1.89 2.61 -4.75
N THR A 89 -2.44 2.67 -3.54
CA THR A 89 -3.14 3.84 -3.01
C THR A 89 -2.19 4.71 -2.18
N PRO A 90 -1.99 5.99 -2.56
CA PRO A 90 -1.13 6.91 -1.82
C PRO A 90 -1.53 7.06 -0.36
N THR A 91 -0.59 7.46 0.49
CA THR A 91 -0.73 7.67 1.94
C THR A 91 -0.83 6.41 2.80
N LEU A 92 -1.07 5.24 2.22
CA LEU A 92 -1.10 3.95 2.93
C LEU A 92 0.28 3.29 2.90
N SER A 93 1.10 3.57 3.89
CA SER A 93 2.55 3.24 3.97
C SER A 93 3.43 4.06 3.00
N ASP A 94 2.85 5.04 2.32
CA ASP A 94 3.46 5.91 1.33
C ASP A 94 3.43 7.39 1.78
N PRO A 95 4.23 8.27 1.13
CA PRO A 95 4.19 9.72 1.38
C PRO A 95 2.83 10.35 1.04
N GLY A 96 2.56 11.53 1.63
CA GLY A 96 1.39 12.35 1.30
C GLY A 96 0.47 12.64 2.49
N LEU A 97 0.57 11.91 3.59
CA LEU A 97 -0.29 12.14 4.76
C LEU A 97 -0.12 13.56 5.33
N ILE A 98 1.08 14.12 5.30
CA ILE A 98 1.36 15.49 5.76
C ILE A 98 0.61 16.50 4.87
N LEU A 99 0.61 16.29 3.55
CA LEU A 99 -0.12 17.14 2.62
C LEU A 99 -1.63 17.04 2.81
N VAL A 100 -2.17 15.82 2.99
CA VAL A 100 -3.60 15.60 3.30
C VAL A 100 -4.02 16.37 4.55
N ARG A 101 -3.24 16.25 5.64
CA ARG A 101 -3.50 16.99 6.89
C ARG A 101 -3.46 18.50 6.70
N ALA A 102 -2.51 19.00 5.93
CA ALA A 102 -2.43 20.42 5.61
C ALA A 102 -3.63 20.90 4.77
N CYS A 103 -4.04 20.14 3.77
CA CYS A 103 -5.24 20.45 2.98
C CYS A 103 -6.50 20.52 3.85
N ILE A 104 -6.67 19.59 4.79
CA ILE A 104 -7.78 19.60 5.75
C ILE A 104 -7.75 20.88 6.61
N LYS A 105 -6.58 21.21 7.18
CA LYS A 105 -6.41 22.43 7.99
C LYS A 105 -6.74 23.70 7.19
N GLU A 106 -6.36 23.75 5.95
CA GLU A 106 -6.55 24.90 5.04
C GLU A 106 -7.92 24.89 4.32
N LYS A 107 -8.80 23.94 4.68
CA LYS A 107 -10.13 23.75 4.06
C LYS A 107 -10.09 23.56 2.53
N ILE A 108 -8.99 23.00 2.02
CA ILE A 108 -8.83 22.64 0.62
C ILE A 108 -9.59 21.34 0.35
N LYS A 109 -10.31 21.28 -0.77
CA LYS A 109 -11.02 20.08 -1.21
C LYS A 109 -10.06 18.95 -1.54
N ILE A 110 -10.37 17.74 -1.05
CA ILE A 110 -9.61 16.52 -1.32
C ILE A 110 -10.54 15.53 -2.02
N PHE A 111 -10.08 15.01 -3.14
CA PHE A 111 -10.86 14.11 -3.99
C PHE A 111 -10.20 12.73 -4.01
N PRO A 112 -10.83 11.67 -3.44
CA PRO A 112 -10.34 10.32 -3.57
C PRO A 112 -10.64 9.77 -4.96
N ILE A 113 -9.62 9.23 -5.61
CA ILE A 113 -9.76 8.48 -6.86
C ILE A 113 -9.39 7.04 -6.57
N PRO A 114 -10.38 6.19 -6.25
CA PRO A 114 -10.15 4.81 -5.84
C PRO A 114 -9.54 3.98 -6.96
N GLY A 115 -8.88 2.93 -6.57
CA GLY A 115 -8.27 1.96 -7.48
C GLY A 115 -7.65 0.80 -6.70
N VAL A 116 -6.56 0.28 -7.21
CA VAL A 116 -5.90 -0.91 -6.69
C VAL A 116 -5.26 -0.65 -5.32
N SER A 117 -5.35 -1.67 -4.46
CA SER A 117 -4.62 -1.73 -3.20
C SER A 117 -4.14 -3.16 -2.96
N ALA A 118 -2.85 -3.34 -2.72
CA ALA A 118 -2.28 -4.65 -2.41
C ALA A 118 -2.91 -5.30 -1.17
N ILE A 119 -3.42 -4.48 -0.23
CA ILE A 119 -4.09 -4.94 0.98
C ILE A 119 -5.39 -5.65 0.62
N THR A 120 -6.28 -4.96 -0.10
CA THR A 120 -7.58 -5.53 -0.50
C THR A 120 -7.42 -6.66 -1.50
N THR A 121 -6.46 -6.57 -2.42
CA THR A 121 -6.12 -7.65 -3.35
C THR A 121 -5.68 -8.90 -2.60
N ALA A 122 -4.78 -8.78 -1.63
CA ALA A 122 -4.36 -9.93 -0.81
C ALA A 122 -5.53 -10.51 -0.01
N MET A 123 -6.35 -9.68 0.64
CA MET A 123 -7.48 -10.14 1.41
C MET A 123 -8.50 -10.88 0.56
N SER A 124 -8.83 -10.38 -0.64
CA SER A 124 -9.83 -11.00 -1.52
C SER A 124 -9.49 -12.42 -1.98
N VAL A 125 -8.18 -12.76 -2.01
CA VAL A 125 -7.70 -14.09 -2.44
C VAL A 125 -7.09 -14.91 -1.31
N SER A 126 -7.03 -14.39 -0.09
CA SER A 126 -6.45 -15.12 1.06
C SER A 126 -7.30 -16.33 1.49
N GLY A 127 -8.63 -16.23 1.35
CA GLY A 127 -9.58 -17.20 1.88
C GLY A 127 -9.83 -17.06 3.39
N TYR A 128 -9.54 -15.88 3.96
CA TYR A 128 -9.75 -15.56 5.38
C TYR A 128 -10.95 -14.63 5.56
N ASP A 129 -11.39 -14.49 6.83
CA ASP A 129 -12.52 -13.60 7.18
C ASP A 129 -12.27 -12.15 6.74
N GLU A 130 -13.35 -11.40 6.56
CA GLU A 130 -13.33 -10.02 6.05
C GLU A 130 -12.66 -9.01 7.00
N LYS A 131 -12.63 -9.29 8.31
CA LYS A 131 -12.08 -8.37 9.31
C LYS A 131 -10.57 -8.44 9.35
N TYR A 132 -9.90 -7.31 9.13
CA TYR A 132 -8.46 -7.26 9.19
C TYR A 132 -7.95 -5.95 9.76
N PHE A 133 -6.73 -6.01 10.29
CA PHE A 133 -5.92 -4.89 10.71
C PHE A 133 -4.71 -4.76 9.78
N PHE A 134 -4.57 -3.63 9.13
CA PHE A 134 -3.40 -3.34 8.31
C PHE A 134 -2.31 -2.72 9.18
N TYR A 135 -1.23 -3.46 9.38
CA TYR A 135 -0.07 -3.00 10.13
C TYR A 135 0.92 -2.21 9.23
N GLY A 136 1.08 -2.62 7.96
CA GLY A 136 2.10 -2.09 7.05
C GLY A 136 3.47 -2.75 7.24
N PHE A 137 4.54 -1.96 7.19
CA PHE A 137 5.91 -2.47 7.36
C PHE A 137 6.29 -2.61 8.82
N LEU A 138 6.81 -3.78 9.17
CA LEU A 138 7.41 -4.02 10.48
C LEU A 138 8.78 -3.32 10.62
N PRO A 139 9.23 -3.04 11.86
CA PRO A 139 10.57 -2.55 12.12
C PRO A 139 11.66 -3.45 11.51
N LYS A 140 12.89 -2.94 11.42
CA LYS A 140 14.01 -3.71 10.85
C LYS A 140 14.77 -4.54 11.89
N LYS A 141 14.78 -4.11 13.15
CA LYS A 141 15.53 -4.75 14.24
C LYS A 141 14.68 -5.81 14.93
N GLU A 142 15.26 -6.97 15.21
CA GLU A 142 14.55 -8.13 15.76
C GLU A 142 13.83 -7.81 17.08
N LYS A 143 14.50 -7.18 18.04
CA LYS A 143 13.89 -6.80 19.32
C LYS A 143 12.67 -5.90 19.17
N GLU A 144 12.72 -4.94 18.23
CA GLU A 144 11.61 -4.04 17.93
C GLU A 144 10.45 -4.80 17.26
N ILE A 145 10.77 -5.76 16.37
CA ILE A 145 9.76 -6.63 15.73
C ILE A 145 9.07 -7.48 16.80
N GLU A 146 9.84 -8.18 17.64
CA GLU A 146 9.27 -9.05 18.69
C GLU A 146 8.37 -8.26 19.66
N SER A 147 8.76 -7.04 20.03
CA SER A 147 7.90 -6.17 20.84
C SER A 147 6.59 -5.86 20.13
N LYS A 148 6.66 -5.47 18.85
CA LYS A 148 5.46 -5.07 18.09
C LYS A 148 4.53 -6.24 17.79
N ILE A 149 5.05 -7.39 17.41
CA ILE A 149 4.19 -8.55 17.14
C ILE A 149 3.57 -9.13 18.41
N LYS A 150 4.22 -8.98 19.58
CA LYS A 150 3.61 -9.37 20.88
C LYS A 150 2.37 -8.54 21.21
N GLU A 151 2.35 -7.25 20.86
CA GLU A 151 1.18 -6.38 21.02
C GLU A 151 -0.03 -6.88 20.19
N LEU A 152 0.24 -7.63 19.10
CA LEU A 152 -0.77 -8.15 18.18
C LEU A 152 -1.16 -9.62 18.47
N LYS A 153 -0.54 -10.26 19.47
CA LYS A 153 -0.68 -11.70 19.75
C LYS A 153 -2.14 -12.14 19.90
N ASP A 154 -2.93 -11.32 20.57
CA ASP A 154 -4.31 -11.65 20.92
C ASP A 154 -5.36 -11.07 19.96
N PHE A 155 -4.93 -10.48 18.83
CA PHE A 155 -5.86 -9.98 17.83
C PHE A 155 -6.67 -11.12 17.21
N ASN A 156 -7.99 -11.01 17.27
CA ASN A 156 -8.93 -11.95 16.65
C ASN A 156 -9.17 -11.68 15.16
N PHE A 157 -8.61 -10.59 14.63
CA PHE A 157 -8.71 -10.21 13.23
C PHE A 157 -7.49 -10.68 12.44
N ASN A 158 -7.64 -10.78 11.13
CA ASN A 158 -6.51 -10.98 10.25
C ASN A 158 -5.55 -9.78 10.35
N ILE A 159 -4.27 -10.01 10.15
CA ILE A 159 -3.26 -8.95 10.20
C ILE A 159 -2.52 -8.94 8.87
N VAL A 160 -2.51 -7.79 8.21
CA VAL A 160 -1.85 -7.60 6.91
C VAL A 160 -0.55 -6.83 7.09
N PHE A 161 0.54 -7.39 6.56
CA PHE A 161 1.88 -6.81 6.57
C PHE A 161 2.43 -6.66 5.17
N PHE A 162 3.25 -5.64 4.97
CA PHE A 162 4.18 -5.56 3.85
C PHE A 162 5.55 -6.07 4.30
N ILE A 163 6.05 -7.10 3.64
CA ILE A 163 7.30 -7.76 4.03
C ILE A 163 8.32 -7.68 2.88
N PRO A 164 9.54 -7.17 3.13
CA PRO A 164 10.61 -7.27 2.14
C PRO A 164 10.93 -8.73 1.83
N ALA A 165 10.83 -9.12 0.56
CA ALA A 165 10.95 -10.52 0.13
C ALA A 165 12.26 -11.17 0.60
N VAL A 166 13.38 -10.44 0.52
CA VAL A 166 14.70 -10.92 0.95
C VAL A 166 14.78 -11.27 2.46
N ARG A 167 13.83 -10.81 3.26
CA ARG A 167 13.79 -11.05 4.71
C ARG A 167 12.65 -11.94 5.17
N ILE A 168 11.90 -12.54 4.24
CA ILE A 168 10.67 -13.29 4.58
C ILE A 168 10.94 -14.39 5.61
N ASN A 169 11.98 -15.21 5.45
CA ASN A 169 12.30 -16.29 6.38
C ASN A 169 12.59 -15.78 7.80
N PHE A 170 13.23 -14.62 7.91
CA PHE A 170 13.47 -13.98 9.19
C PHE A 170 12.15 -13.58 9.88
N TYR A 171 11.23 -12.94 9.14
CA TYR A 171 9.92 -12.58 9.70
C TYR A 171 9.05 -13.80 10.03
N LEU A 172 9.09 -14.86 9.20
CA LEU A 172 8.40 -16.12 9.50
C LEU A 172 8.84 -16.71 10.82
N ASN A 173 10.15 -16.71 11.10
CA ASN A 173 10.69 -17.18 12.38
C ASN A 173 10.20 -16.33 13.56
N CYS A 174 10.13 -15.01 13.40
CA CYS A 174 9.55 -14.13 14.43
C CYS A 174 8.06 -14.42 14.64
N PHE A 175 7.30 -14.59 13.56
CA PHE A 175 5.85 -14.86 13.62
C PHE A 175 5.53 -16.17 14.32
N LYS A 176 6.27 -17.24 14.04
CA LYS A 176 6.09 -18.56 14.69
C LYS A 176 6.23 -18.50 16.21
N LYS A 177 7.12 -17.65 16.73
CA LYS A 177 7.32 -17.48 18.17
C LYS A 177 6.09 -16.88 18.88
N VAL A 178 5.23 -16.17 18.16
CA VAL A 178 4.15 -15.35 18.75
C VAL A 178 2.76 -15.76 18.29
N PHE A 179 2.60 -16.09 17.02
CA PHE A 179 1.30 -16.33 16.38
C PHE A 179 0.99 -17.83 16.17
N PHE A 180 1.33 -18.64 17.16
CA PHE A 180 1.09 -20.08 17.13
C PHE A 180 -0.35 -20.42 16.74
N GLY A 181 -0.53 -21.47 15.91
CA GLY A 181 -1.84 -21.98 15.48
C GLY A 181 -2.55 -21.13 14.43
N ARG A 182 -1.92 -20.09 13.89
CA ARG A 182 -2.52 -19.26 12.82
C ARG A 182 -2.17 -19.80 11.44
N LYS A 183 -3.03 -19.49 10.46
CA LYS A 183 -2.72 -19.67 9.05
C LYS A 183 -2.01 -18.44 8.51
N ILE A 184 -1.20 -18.64 7.46
CA ILE A 184 -0.51 -17.57 6.74
C ILE A 184 -0.84 -17.64 5.27
N PHE A 185 -1.14 -16.48 4.68
CA PHE A 185 -1.21 -16.27 3.24
C PHE A 185 -0.07 -15.32 2.84
N ILE A 186 0.63 -15.63 1.76
CA ILE A 186 1.66 -14.77 1.19
C ILE A 186 1.34 -14.56 -0.28
N GLY A 187 0.95 -13.32 -0.63
CA GLY A 187 0.84 -12.86 -2.01
C GLY A 187 2.16 -12.25 -2.45
N ARG A 188 2.84 -12.91 -3.40
CA ARG A 188 4.09 -12.43 -3.99
C ARG A 188 3.84 -11.90 -5.37
N GLU A 189 4.38 -10.70 -5.67
CA GLU A 189 4.32 -10.07 -6.99
C GLU A 189 2.91 -10.06 -7.59
N MET A 190 1.92 -9.74 -6.76
CA MET A 190 0.50 -9.76 -7.17
C MET A 190 0.27 -8.88 -8.39
N THR A 191 -0.53 -9.36 -9.33
CA THR A 191 -0.85 -8.78 -10.64
C THR A 191 0.32 -8.70 -11.64
N LYS A 192 1.53 -9.19 -11.26
CA LYS A 192 2.72 -9.21 -12.11
C LYS A 192 2.91 -10.58 -12.77
N ILE A 193 3.83 -10.67 -13.73
CA ILE A 193 4.14 -11.91 -14.47
C ILE A 193 4.54 -13.08 -13.56
N HIS A 194 5.18 -12.79 -12.44
CA HIS A 194 5.64 -13.81 -11.47
C HIS A 194 4.76 -13.87 -10.23
N GLU A 195 3.46 -13.58 -10.38
CA GLU A 195 2.50 -13.71 -9.30
C GLU A 195 2.50 -15.12 -8.72
N THR A 196 2.56 -15.22 -7.40
CA THR A 196 2.54 -16.49 -6.69
C THR A 196 1.85 -16.36 -5.35
N PHE A 197 1.03 -17.34 -4.98
CA PHE A 197 0.32 -17.39 -3.71
C PHE A 197 0.72 -18.61 -2.90
N TYR A 198 0.98 -18.40 -1.61
CA TYR A 198 1.25 -19.47 -0.64
C TYR A 198 0.18 -19.42 0.46
N ARG A 199 -0.38 -20.56 0.82
CA ARG A 199 -1.41 -20.72 1.86
C ARG A 199 -1.03 -21.91 2.73
N GLU A 200 -0.60 -21.64 3.96
CA GLU A 200 -0.02 -22.64 4.84
C GLU A 200 -0.48 -22.44 6.29
N ASN A 201 -0.32 -23.47 7.10
CA ASN A 201 -0.28 -23.28 8.55
C ASN A 201 1.07 -22.64 8.90
N LEU A 202 1.05 -21.57 9.68
CA LEU A 202 2.27 -20.85 10.02
C LEU A 202 3.30 -21.76 10.70
N ASP A 203 2.87 -22.67 11.57
CA ASP A 203 3.74 -23.56 12.34
C ASP A 203 4.44 -24.57 11.45
N ASP A 204 3.76 -25.07 10.41
CA ASP A 204 4.25 -26.10 9.49
C ASP A 204 5.08 -25.51 8.35
N PHE A 205 4.92 -24.22 8.06
CA PHE A 205 5.57 -23.57 6.91
C PHE A 205 7.07 -23.49 7.10
N ARG A 206 7.82 -24.30 6.37
CA ARG A 206 9.31 -24.39 6.49
C ARG A 206 10.05 -23.16 5.97
N GLY A 207 9.36 -22.21 5.36
CA GLY A 207 9.98 -21.06 4.71
C GLY A 207 10.45 -21.38 3.29
N PHE A 208 11.27 -20.50 2.75
CA PHE A 208 11.78 -20.60 1.39
C PHE A 208 13.23 -21.04 1.40
N LYS A 209 13.60 -21.98 0.51
CA LYS A 209 14.99 -22.44 0.38
C LYS A 209 15.90 -21.34 -0.14
N ASP A 210 15.41 -20.60 -1.15
CA ASP A 210 16.14 -19.54 -1.80
C ASP A 210 15.66 -18.16 -1.34
N SER A 211 16.52 -17.16 -1.52
CA SER A 211 16.16 -15.76 -1.27
C SER A 211 15.11 -15.30 -2.27
N LEU A 212 13.95 -14.90 -1.78
CA LEU A 212 12.90 -14.34 -2.62
C LEU A 212 13.23 -12.92 -3.04
N LYS A 213 12.84 -12.59 -4.28
CA LYS A 213 12.84 -11.23 -4.81
C LYS A 213 11.41 -10.75 -5.02
N GLY A 214 11.23 -9.43 -5.03
CA GLY A 214 9.94 -8.81 -5.30
C GLY A 214 9.25 -8.29 -4.05
N GLU A 215 7.96 -8.06 -4.17
CA GLU A 215 7.10 -7.47 -3.13
C GLU A 215 6.17 -8.54 -2.55
N LEU A 216 6.05 -8.55 -1.23
CA LEU A 216 5.18 -9.49 -0.53
C LEU A 216 4.14 -8.75 0.29
N THR A 217 2.88 -9.16 0.12
CA THR A 217 1.80 -8.85 1.06
C THR A 217 1.48 -10.12 1.83
N VAL A 218 1.66 -10.08 3.14
CA VAL A 218 1.47 -11.22 4.04
C VAL A 218 0.23 -11.00 4.88
N VAL A 219 -0.65 -12.00 4.92
CA VAL A 219 -1.84 -11.99 5.79
C VAL A 219 -1.72 -13.14 6.78
N LEU A 220 -1.75 -12.80 8.06
CA LEU A 220 -1.92 -13.78 9.14
C LEU A 220 -3.40 -13.86 9.50
N SER A 221 -3.96 -15.06 9.57
CA SER A 221 -5.34 -15.25 10.00
C SER A 221 -5.55 -14.75 11.43
N GLY A 222 -6.79 -14.37 11.77
CA GLY A 222 -7.18 -14.10 13.16
C GLY A 222 -6.91 -15.31 14.05
N LYS A 223 -6.83 -15.07 15.37
CA LYS A 223 -6.75 -16.14 16.36
C LYS A 223 -8.07 -16.92 16.33
N LYS A 224 -8.05 -18.24 16.09
CA LYS A 224 -9.26 -19.06 16.17
C LYS A 224 -9.86 -18.95 17.58
N ALA A 225 -11.15 -18.66 17.67
CA ALA A 225 -11.87 -18.82 18.93
C ALA A 225 -11.80 -20.29 19.34
N LYS A 226 -11.59 -20.57 20.63
CA LYS A 226 -11.41 -21.94 21.16
C LYS A 226 -12.57 -22.91 20.87
N ASN A 227 -13.69 -22.47 20.26
CA ASN A 227 -14.94 -23.24 20.10
C ASN A 227 -15.61 -23.11 18.71
N SER A 228 -14.89 -22.95 17.61
CA SER A 228 -15.51 -23.21 16.32
C SER A 228 -15.30 -24.67 15.93
N LYS A 229 -16.27 -25.52 16.27
CA LYS A 229 -16.43 -26.83 15.61
C LYS A 229 -16.51 -26.55 14.12
N GLU A 230 -15.62 -27.17 13.36
CA GLU A 230 -15.70 -27.20 11.90
C GLU A 230 -17.03 -27.87 11.52
N ASN A 231 -17.96 -27.14 10.94
CA ASN A 231 -19.09 -27.70 10.18
C ASN A 231 -18.64 -27.88 8.75
#